data_6959bc37c87c7d09323410b31240efb7
#
_entry.id   6959bc37c87c7d09323410b31240efb7
#
_cell.length_a   1.000
_cell.length_b   1.000
_cell.length_c   1.000
_cell.angle_alpha   90.00
_cell.angle_beta   90.00
_cell.angle_gamma   90.00
#
_symmetry.space_group_name_H-M   'P 1'
#
loop_
_entity.id
_entity.type
_entity.pdbx_description
1 polymer ?
#
loop_
_entity_poly.entity_id
_entity_poly.type
_entity_poly.pdbx_seq_one_letter_code
_entity_poly.pdbx_strand_id
1 'polypeptide(L)'
;MQVVGYSDQISLQPGDTVNIMVSCKQDNYQADFVRLMNGNDHPDGPGVKEEDIPSNITGKHPGRVQEFQHGSYIKIDNSPELNIKSSFTIQAWIYPTESEKSIQGIVTKWSHASQTGYGLFLNDKKQLELWISDSSQKIEKISTDKPISYNTWNFIYAISGETKRQRCFKFT
;
A
#
# COMPACT_ATOMS: atom_id res chain seq x y z
N MET A 1 1.27 -11.81 15.82
CA MET A 1 1.75 -10.84 16.83
C MET A 1 0.55 -10.09 17.35
N GLN A 2 0.39 -9.97 18.69
CA GLN A 2 -0.79 -9.35 19.28
C GLN A 2 -0.63 -7.84 19.47
N VAL A 3 0.61 -7.37 19.63
CA VAL A 3 0.98 -5.96 19.77
C VAL A 3 2.07 -5.63 18.77
N VAL A 4 1.91 -4.51 18.06
CA VAL A 4 2.91 -3.96 17.12
C VAL A 4 3.02 -2.46 17.38
N GLY A 5 4.24 -1.96 17.49
CA GLY A 5 4.51 -0.53 17.68
C GLY A 5 5.63 -0.02 16.78
N TYR A 6 5.57 1.25 16.44
CA TYR A 6 6.64 1.98 15.74
C TYR A 6 6.61 3.46 16.12
N SER A 7 7.75 4.12 15.99
CA SER A 7 7.89 5.55 16.19
C SER A 7 7.74 6.33 14.89
N ASP A 8 7.25 7.56 14.96
CA ASP A 8 7.17 8.48 13.81
C ASP A 8 8.55 8.97 13.34
N GLN A 9 9.57 8.90 14.21
CA GLN A 9 10.94 9.29 13.92
C GLN A 9 11.92 8.18 14.34
N ILE A 10 12.96 7.97 13.54
CA ILE A 10 13.99 6.93 13.79
C ILE A 10 15.00 7.42 14.81
N SER A 11 15.30 8.73 14.83
CA SER A 11 16.25 9.37 15.75
C SER A 11 15.77 10.75 16.16
N LEU A 12 16.15 11.17 17.35
CA LEU A 12 15.70 12.41 17.97
C LEU A 12 16.89 13.13 18.62
N GLN A 13 16.79 14.44 18.74
CA GLN A 13 17.68 15.23 19.55
C GLN A 13 17.10 15.46 20.97
N PRO A 14 17.93 15.75 21.99
CA PRO A 14 17.42 16.10 23.31
C PRO A 14 16.43 17.27 23.25
N GLY A 15 15.24 17.07 23.80
CA GLY A 15 14.15 18.04 23.77
C GLY A 15 13.08 17.80 22.66
N ASP A 16 13.34 16.92 21.72
CA ASP A 16 12.35 16.55 20.70
C ASP A 16 11.26 15.66 21.28
N THR A 17 10.11 15.65 20.61
CA THR A 17 8.97 14.79 20.94
C THR A 17 8.86 13.67 19.92
N VAL A 18 8.66 12.44 20.40
CA VAL A 18 8.36 11.27 19.57
C VAL A 18 6.94 10.77 19.84
N ASN A 19 6.25 10.38 18.79
CA ASN A 19 4.99 9.66 18.90
C ASN A 19 5.22 8.17 18.65
N ILE A 20 4.74 7.34 19.57
CA ILE A 20 4.76 5.88 19.41
C ILE A 20 3.35 5.42 19.00
N MET A 21 3.24 4.91 17.78
CA MET A 21 2.02 4.32 17.26
C MET A 21 1.97 2.86 17.65
N VAL A 22 0.89 2.46 18.34
CA VAL A 22 0.70 1.07 18.79
C VAL A 22 -0.61 0.52 18.25
N SER A 23 -0.54 -0.65 17.62
CA SER A 23 -1.70 -1.47 17.24
C SER A 23 -1.76 -2.69 18.14
N CYS A 24 -2.85 -2.86 18.85
CA CYS A 24 -3.05 -3.95 19.79
C CYS A 24 -4.44 -4.55 19.63
N LYS A 25 -4.53 -5.89 19.53
CA LYS A 25 -5.80 -6.63 19.44
C LYS A 25 -6.47 -6.87 20.79
N GLN A 26 -5.73 -6.67 21.89
CA GLN A 26 -6.25 -6.80 23.26
C GLN A 26 -6.83 -5.46 23.71
N ASP A 27 -7.69 -5.50 24.73
CA ASP A 27 -8.31 -4.31 25.32
C ASP A 27 -7.28 -3.34 25.91
N ASN A 28 -6.15 -3.87 26.36
CA ASN A 28 -5.05 -3.09 26.94
C ASN A 28 -3.70 -3.71 26.65
N TYR A 29 -2.66 -2.88 26.67
CA TYR A 29 -1.26 -3.30 26.66
C TYR A 29 -0.47 -2.55 27.73
N GLN A 30 0.64 -3.16 28.17
CA GLN A 30 1.63 -2.52 29.06
C GLN A 30 2.74 -1.93 28.20
N ALA A 31 3.14 -0.70 28.51
CA ALA A 31 4.31 -0.06 27.94
C ALA A 31 5.31 0.25 29.05
N ASP A 32 6.57 -0.07 28.81
CA ASP A 32 7.69 0.26 29.68
C ASP A 32 8.75 1.02 28.87
N PHE A 33 9.35 2.03 29.49
CA PHE A 33 10.36 2.86 28.86
C PHE A 33 11.70 2.54 29.47
N VAL A 34 12.59 1.96 28.67
CA VAL A 34 13.90 1.49 29.13
C VAL A 34 15.02 2.13 28.33
N ARG A 35 16.15 2.35 28.98
CA ARG A 35 17.39 2.64 28.29
C ARG A 35 18.11 1.34 27.97
N LEU A 36 18.34 1.08 26.68
CA LEU A 36 19.11 -0.06 26.25
C LEU A 36 20.61 0.25 26.38
N MET A 37 21.24 -0.31 27.41
CA MET A 37 22.69 -0.14 27.66
C MET A 37 23.51 -1.06 26.75
N ASN A 38 23.00 -2.23 26.45
CA ASN A 38 23.57 -3.20 25.52
C ASN A 38 22.50 -4.08 24.94
N GLY A 39 22.42 -4.18 23.61
CA GLY A 39 21.45 -4.97 22.87
C GLY A 39 22.01 -6.27 22.29
N ASN A 40 23.20 -6.70 22.71
CA ASN A 40 23.80 -7.93 22.18
C ASN A 40 23.18 -9.15 22.88
N ASP A 41 22.42 -9.94 22.13
CA ASP A 41 21.76 -11.17 22.56
C ASP A 41 22.56 -12.45 22.19
N HIS A 42 23.78 -12.30 21.61
CA HIS A 42 24.62 -13.43 21.26
C HIS A 42 25.00 -14.22 22.51
N PRO A 43 24.98 -15.59 22.47
CA PRO A 43 25.28 -16.43 23.65
C PRO A 43 26.64 -16.17 24.32
N ASP A 44 27.65 -15.79 23.53
CA ASP A 44 29.00 -15.45 24.00
C ASP A 44 29.17 -13.96 24.30
N GLY A 45 28.11 -13.16 24.16
CA GLY A 45 28.12 -11.72 24.37
C GLY A 45 27.79 -11.33 25.81
N PRO A 46 27.86 -10.02 26.13
CA PRO A 46 27.57 -9.47 27.48
C PRO A 46 26.08 -9.55 27.88
N GLY A 47 25.21 -10.03 26.95
CA GLY A 47 23.76 -10.08 27.15
C GLY A 47 23.07 -8.75 26.98
N VAL A 48 21.75 -8.78 26.88
CA VAL A 48 20.90 -7.57 26.87
C VAL A 48 20.93 -6.94 28.25
N LYS A 49 21.22 -5.62 28.31
CA LYS A 49 21.20 -4.84 29.53
C LYS A 49 20.32 -3.63 29.35
N GLU A 50 19.32 -3.55 30.20
CA GLU A 50 18.30 -2.49 30.20
C GLU A 50 18.28 -1.79 31.57
N GLU A 51 17.90 -0.53 31.55
CA GLU A 51 17.68 0.30 32.73
C GLU A 51 16.32 0.96 32.60
N ASP A 52 15.43 0.75 33.58
CA ASP A 52 14.13 1.39 33.61
C ASP A 52 14.25 2.89 33.75
N ILE A 53 13.57 3.63 32.89
CA ILE A 53 13.54 5.10 32.98
C ILE A 53 12.10 5.51 33.33
N PRO A 54 11.92 6.24 34.45
CA PRO A 54 10.62 6.79 34.78
C PRO A 54 10.12 7.71 33.68
N SER A 55 8.93 7.39 33.14
CA SER A 55 8.31 8.14 32.07
C SER A 55 6.80 8.18 32.25
N ASN A 56 6.16 9.23 31.75
CA ASN A 56 4.72 9.38 31.72
C ASN A 56 4.02 8.41 30.74
N ILE A 57 4.77 7.74 29.87
CA ILE A 57 4.28 6.70 28.96
C ILE A 57 4.37 5.30 29.55
N THR A 58 5.08 5.11 30.67
CA THR A 58 5.15 3.83 31.36
C THR A 58 3.80 3.52 32.03
N GLY A 59 3.26 2.34 31.77
CA GLY A 59 2.01 1.89 32.37
C GLY A 59 1.06 1.22 31.40
N LYS A 60 -0.19 1.09 31.86
CA LYS A 60 -1.25 0.41 31.13
C LYS A 60 -1.97 1.38 30.19
N HIS A 61 -2.04 1.03 28.90
CA HIS A 61 -2.69 1.83 27.88
C HIS A 61 -3.83 1.05 27.22
N PRO A 62 -4.90 1.75 26.74
CA PRO A 62 -5.97 1.10 26.00
C PRO A 62 -5.45 0.59 24.65
N GLY A 63 -5.79 -0.66 24.35
CA GLY A 63 -5.50 -1.25 23.05
C GLY A 63 -6.49 -0.82 21.99
N ARG A 64 -6.01 -0.66 20.78
CA ARG A 64 -6.85 -0.48 19.59
C ARG A 64 -6.16 -1.09 18.38
N VAL A 65 -6.92 -1.69 17.49
CA VAL A 65 -6.40 -2.10 16.19
C VAL A 65 -6.33 -0.86 15.31
N GLN A 66 -5.13 -0.57 14.81
CA GLN A 66 -4.93 0.45 13.80
C GLN A 66 -4.97 -0.22 12.43
N GLU A 67 -6.01 0.07 11.68
CA GLU A 67 -6.08 -0.35 10.29
C GLU A 67 -5.38 0.70 9.43
N PHE A 68 -4.48 0.24 8.58
CA PHE A 68 -3.84 1.05 7.57
C PHE A 68 -3.97 0.35 6.22
N GLN A 69 -4.11 1.13 5.19
CA GLN A 69 -4.17 0.59 3.84
C GLN A 69 -2.83 -0.03 3.48
N HIS A 70 -2.84 -1.31 3.16
CA HIS A 70 -1.63 -2.02 2.73
C HIS A 70 -1.20 -1.54 1.36
N GLY A 71 0.08 -1.23 1.24
CA GLY A 71 0.73 -0.83 -0.01
C GLY A 71 1.05 0.66 -0.05
N SER A 72 2.08 0.99 -0.80
CA SER A 72 2.46 2.37 -1.09
C SER A 72 1.78 2.82 -2.38
N TYR A 73 1.31 4.05 -2.41
CA TYR A 73 0.72 4.64 -3.61
C TYR A 73 1.05 6.13 -3.69
N ILE A 74 1.03 6.66 -4.90
CA ILE A 74 1.12 8.09 -5.16
C ILE A 74 -0.30 8.61 -5.38
N LYS A 75 -0.73 9.55 -4.53
CA LYS A 75 -1.98 10.26 -4.71
C LYS A 75 -1.71 11.51 -5.52
N ILE A 76 -2.42 11.64 -6.64
CA ILE A 76 -2.40 12.84 -7.49
C ILE A 76 -3.73 13.57 -7.28
N ASP A 77 -3.66 14.86 -7.04
CA ASP A 77 -4.86 15.68 -6.89
C ASP A 77 -5.66 15.68 -8.19
N ASN A 78 -6.98 15.77 -8.05
CA ASN A 78 -7.86 15.78 -9.21
C ASN A 78 -7.66 17.06 -10.01
N SER A 79 -7.44 16.92 -11.32
CA SER A 79 -7.38 18.02 -12.27
C SER A 79 -8.30 17.76 -13.46
N PRO A 80 -8.74 18.82 -14.18
CA PRO A 80 -9.61 18.67 -15.34
C PRO A 80 -9.02 17.79 -16.44
N GLU A 81 -7.70 17.79 -16.61
CA GLU A 81 -6.96 17.02 -17.62
C GLU A 81 -7.07 15.51 -17.38
N LEU A 82 -7.25 15.10 -16.12
CA LEU A 82 -7.47 13.70 -15.75
C LEU A 82 -8.92 13.25 -15.98
N ASN A 83 -9.84 14.14 -16.36
CA ASN A 83 -11.22 13.81 -16.72
C ASN A 83 -11.30 13.48 -18.21
N ILE A 84 -10.73 12.37 -18.61
CA ILE A 84 -10.61 11.97 -20.01
C ILE A 84 -11.98 11.66 -20.59
N LYS A 85 -12.33 12.33 -21.71
CA LYS A 85 -13.61 12.18 -22.42
C LYS A 85 -13.47 11.55 -23.81
N SER A 86 -12.24 11.29 -24.24
CA SER A 86 -11.91 10.79 -25.57
C SER A 86 -10.98 9.57 -25.46
N SER A 87 -10.41 9.18 -26.58
CA SER A 87 -9.40 8.11 -26.64
C SER A 87 -8.19 8.45 -25.78
N PHE A 88 -7.64 7.46 -25.10
CA PHE A 88 -6.43 7.62 -24.29
C PHE A 88 -5.59 6.34 -24.28
N THR A 89 -4.35 6.50 -23.86
CA THR A 89 -3.42 5.39 -23.62
C THR A 89 -2.81 5.54 -22.22
N ILE A 90 -2.78 4.44 -21.48
CA ILE A 90 -1.99 4.31 -20.26
C ILE A 90 -0.83 3.38 -20.57
N GLN A 91 0.39 3.79 -20.24
CA GLN A 91 1.58 2.96 -20.39
C GLN A 91 2.49 3.10 -19.18
N ALA A 92 3.17 2.02 -18.81
CA ALA A 92 4.08 2.00 -17.67
C ALA A 92 5.09 0.85 -17.77
N TRP A 93 6.22 1.03 -17.12
CA TRP A 93 7.09 -0.07 -16.70
C TRP A 93 6.70 -0.46 -15.28
N ILE A 94 6.44 -1.74 -15.05
CA ILE A 94 6.09 -2.26 -13.72
C ILE A 94 6.97 -3.46 -13.37
N TYR A 95 7.23 -3.59 -12.07
CA TYR A 95 7.94 -4.73 -11.49
C TYR A 95 7.09 -5.33 -10.37
N PRO A 96 6.15 -6.24 -10.68
CA PRO A 96 5.25 -6.83 -9.69
C PRO A 96 6.01 -7.78 -8.77
N THR A 97 5.85 -7.63 -7.46
CA THR A 97 6.47 -8.48 -6.44
C THR A 97 5.46 -9.28 -5.63
N GLU A 98 4.22 -8.78 -5.52
CA GLU A 98 3.18 -9.35 -4.67
C GLU A 98 2.18 -10.16 -5.51
N SER A 99 2.26 -11.48 -5.41
CA SER A 99 1.42 -12.42 -6.18
C SER A 99 0.16 -12.88 -5.45
N GLU A 100 0.04 -12.66 -4.13
CA GLU A 100 -1.07 -13.19 -3.33
C GLU A 100 -2.30 -12.29 -3.31
N LYS A 101 -2.17 -11.03 -3.69
CA LYS A 101 -3.31 -10.09 -3.74
C LYS A 101 -4.23 -10.39 -4.91
N SER A 102 -5.53 -10.22 -4.69
CA SER A 102 -6.56 -10.48 -5.71
C SER A 102 -6.55 -9.43 -6.82
N ILE A 103 -6.73 -8.16 -6.47
CA ILE A 103 -6.74 -7.03 -7.42
C ILE A 103 -5.73 -5.99 -6.98
N GLN A 104 -4.91 -5.52 -7.92
CA GLN A 104 -3.90 -4.51 -7.67
C GLN A 104 -4.06 -3.36 -8.66
N GLY A 105 -4.23 -2.13 -8.17
CA GLY A 105 -4.28 -0.95 -9.02
C GLY A 105 -2.89 -0.50 -9.43
N ILE A 106 -2.67 -0.27 -10.70
CA ILE A 106 -1.41 0.29 -11.26
C ILE A 106 -1.56 1.80 -11.43
N VAL A 107 -2.52 2.22 -12.22
CA VAL A 107 -2.92 3.61 -12.40
C VAL A 107 -4.43 3.66 -12.34
N THR A 108 -4.99 4.38 -11.37
CA THR A 108 -6.43 4.36 -11.17
C THR A 108 -6.99 5.76 -10.92
N LYS A 109 -8.03 6.08 -11.63
CA LYS A 109 -8.97 7.16 -11.33
C LYS A 109 -10.36 6.55 -11.27
N TRP A 110 -10.60 5.79 -10.21
CA TRP A 110 -11.78 4.95 -10.04
C TRP A 110 -12.50 5.24 -8.74
N SER A 111 -13.80 5.46 -8.80
CA SER A 111 -14.67 5.56 -7.65
C SER A 111 -15.40 4.23 -7.41
N HIS A 112 -15.08 3.55 -6.31
CA HIS A 112 -15.79 2.32 -5.93
C HIS A 112 -17.25 2.57 -5.56
N ALA A 113 -17.57 3.71 -4.97
CA ALA A 113 -18.93 4.05 -4.54
C ALA A 113 -19.86 4.27 -5.73
N SER A 114 -19.41 4.99 -6.78
CA SER A 114 -20.20 5.26 -7.98
C SER A 114 -19.92 4.30 -9.13
N GLN A 115 -18.90 3.45 -9.01
CA GLN A 115 -18.43 2.54 -10.07
C GLN A 115 -18.12 3.27 -11.38
N THR A 116 -17.51 4.45 -11.29
CA THR A 116 -17.19 5.28 -12.44
C THR A 116 -15.71 5.62 -12.50
N GLY A 117 -15.23 5.91 -13.70
CA GLY A 117 -13.85 6.31 -13.97
C GLY A 117 -13.12 5.35 -14.89
N TYR A 118 -11.80 5.32 -14.75
CA TYR A 118 -10.93 4.41 -15.49
C TYR A 118 -9.80 3.91 -14.60
N GLY A 119 -9.24 2.77 -14.95
CA GLY A 119 -8.08 2.25 -14.23
C GLY A 119 -7.46 1.04 -14.92
N LEU A 120 -6.17 0.91 -14.72
CA LEU A 120 -5.38 -0.23 -15.13
C LEU A 120 -5.00 -1.04 -13.89
N PHE A 121 -5.34 -2.32 -13.91
CA PHE A 121 -5.24 -3.23 -12.77
C PHE A 121 -4.52 -4.51 -13.15
N LEU A 122 -4.01 -5.23 -12.14
CA LEU A 122 -3.81 -6.67 -12.21
C LEU A 122 -5.00 -7.34 -11.55
N ASN A 123 -5.66 -8.25 -12.27
CA ASN A 123 -6.81 -8.99 -11.75
C ASN A 123 -6.39 -10.22 -10.91
N ASP A 124 -7.36 -10.97 -10.41
CA ASP A 124 -7.15 -12.19 -9.63
C ASP A 124 -6.42 -13.31 -10.38
N LYS A 125 -6.49 -13.30 -11.73
CA LYS A 125 -5.75 -14.21 -12.61
C LYS A 125 -4.36 -13.70 -12.98
N LYS A 126 -3.93 -12.59 -12.36
CA LYS A 126 -2.64 -11.93 -12.64
C LYS A 126 -2.53 -11.38 -14.07
N GLN A 127 -3.64 -11.13 -14.70
CA GLN A 127 -3.73 -10.52 -16.03
C GLN A 127 -3.85 -9.01 -15.92
N LEU A 128 -3.28 -8.28 -16.86
CA LEU A 128 -3.50 -6.85 -16.99
C LEU A 128 -4.94 -6.61 -17.43
N GLU A 129 -5.65 -5.74 -16.72
CA GLU A 129 -7.06 -5.45 -16.96
C GLU A 129 -7.33 -3.95 -16.97
N LEU A 130 -7.91 -3.44 -18.06
CA LEU A 130 -8.39 -2.06 -18.17
C LEU A 130 -9.87 -2.02 -17.80
N TRP A 131 -10.22 -1.14 -16.86
CA TRP A 131 -11.60 -0.85 -16.50
C TRP A 131 -11.96 0.55 -16.95
N ILE A 132 -13.14 0.70 -17.54
CA ILE A 132 -13.71 2.00 -17.91
C ILE A 132 -15.20 1.98 -17.59
N SER A 133 -15.67 3.05 -17.00
CA SER A 133 -17.08 3.27 -16.76
C SER A 133 -17.39 4.76 -16.75
N ASP A 134 -18.50 5.10 -17.35
CA ASP A 134 -19.06 6.46 -17.36
C ASP A 134 -20.23 6.61 -16.37
N SER A 135 -20.97 7.68 -16.50
CA SER A 135 -22.16 7.98 -15.68
C SER A 135 -23.29 6.96 -15.84
N SER A 136 -23.25 6.10 -16.86
CA SER A 136 -24.24 5.01 -17.03
C SER A 136 -23.99 3.83 -16.09
N GLN A 137 -22.89 3.83 -15.33
CA GLN A 137 -22.45 2.77 -14.42
C GLN A 137 -22.21 1.41 -15.11
N LYS A 138 -22.18 1.40 -16.43
CA LYS A 138 -21.81 0.20 -17.18
C LYS A 138 -20.29 0.08 -17.21
N ILE A 139 -19.77 -0.90 -16.48
CA ILE A 139 -18.34 -1.17 -16.45
C ILE A 139 -17.96 -2.01 -17.66
N GLU A 140 -17.07 -1.47 -18.48
CA GLU A 140 -16.38 -2.22 -19.52
C GLU A 140 -15.00 -2.65 -19.01
N LYS A 141 -14.70 -3.94 -19.17
CA LYS A 141 -13.42 -4.54 -18.76
C LYS A 141 -12.82 -5.29 -19.91
N ILE A 142 -11.53 -5.13 -20.11
CA ILE A 142 -10.76 -5.92 -21.05
C ILE A 142 -9.46 -6.38 -20.40
N SER A 143 -9.15 -7.66 -20.55
CA SER A 143 -7.97 -8.29 -19.98
C SER A 143 -7.03 -8.81 -21.04
N THR A 144 -5.77 -8.98 -20.69
CA THR A 144 -4.82 -9.76 -21.49
C THR A 144 -5.13 -11.25 -21.41
N ASP A 145 -4.79 -11.99 -22.47
CA ASP A 145 -5.01 -13.46 -22.48
C ASP A 145 -4.08 -14.19 -21.50
N LYS A 146 -2.90 -13.64 -21.24
CA LYS A 146 -1.87 -14.27 -20.41
C LYS A 146 -1.60 -13.45 -19.15
N PRO A 147 -1.24 -14.12 -18.05
CA PRO A 147 -0.83 -13.44 -16.83
C PRO A 147 0.48 -12.68 -17.03
N ILE A 148 0.70 -11.68 -16.17
CA ILE A 148 1.93 -10.91 -16.12
C ILE A 148 3.01 -11.71 -15.38
N SER A 149 4.28 -11.49 -15.74
CA SER A 149 5.41 -12.12 -15.05
C SER A 149 5.76 -11.34 -13.78
N TYR A 150 6.00 -12.06 -12.68
CA TYR A 150 6.41 -11.48 -11.40
C TYR A 150 7.94 -11.47 -11.28
N ASN A 151 8.44 -10.59 -10.41
CA ASN A 151 9.88 -10.42 -10.15
C ASN A 151 10.70 -10.12 -11.42
N THR A 152 10.08 -9.42 -12.38
CA THR A 152 10.74 -8.94 -13.58
C THR A 152 10.07 -7.66 -14.08
N TRP A 153 10.79 -6.87 -14.84
CA TRP A 153 10.25 -5.69 -15.50
C TRP A 153 9.33 -6.07 -16.65
N ASN A 154 8.16 -5.45 -16.67
CA ASN A 154 7.19 -5.59 -17.75
C ASN A 154 6.83 -4.21 -18.28
N PHE A 155 6.95 -4.00 -19.58
CA PHE A 155 6.34 -2.86 -20.24
C PHE A 155 4.88 -3.18 -20.56
N ILE A 156 3.98 -2.39 -20.05
CA ILE A 156 2.54 -2.57 -20.23
C ILE A 156 1.93 -1.34 -20.89
N TYR A 157 0.89 -1.54 -21.68
CA TYR A 157 0.04 -0.46 -22.13
C TYR A 157 -1.41 -0.92 -22.36
N ALA A 158 -2.32 0.04 -22.21
CA ALA A 158 -3.73 -0.13 -22.49
C ALA A 158 -4.25 1.07 -23.28
N ILE A 159 -5.05 0.81 -24.28
CA ILE A 159 -5.61 1.83 -25.18
C ILE A 159 -7.12 1.76 -25.09
N SER A 160 -7.77 2.91 -24.93
CA SER A 160 -9.20 3.10 -25.12
C SER A 160 -9.44 4.02 -26.31
N GLY A 161 -10.29 3.60 -27.24
CA GLY A 161 -10.62 4.36 -28.45
C GLY A 161 -12.12 4.57 -28.62
N GLU A 162 -12.51 5.61 -29.33
CA GLU A 162 -13.91 6.00 -29.58
C GLU A 162 -14.74 4.91 -30.29
N THR A 163 -14.12 4.03 -31.05
CA THR A 163 -14.76 2.94 -31.82
C THR A 163 -14.88 1.62 -31.06
N LYS A 164 -15.05 1.62 -29.74
CA LYS A 164 -15.16 0.41 -28.89
C LYS A 164 -14.00 -0.58 -29.02
N ARG A 165 -12.86 -0.16 -29.53
CA ARG A 165 -11.64 -0.98 -29.59
C ARG A 165 -10.76 -0.68 -28.39
N GLN A 166 -11.06 -1.30 -27.26
CA GLN A 166 -10.16 -1.34 -26.13
C GLN A 166 -9.14 -2.45 -26.34
N ARG A 167 -7.89 -2.21 -25.98
CA ARG A 167 -6.82 -3.21 -26.07
C ARG A 167 -5.87 -3.07 -24.89
N CYS A 168 -5.55 -4.20 -24.28
CA CYS A 168 -4.49 -4.30 -23.30
C CYS A 168 -3.35 -5.17 -23.85
N PHE A 169 -2.12 -4.72 -23.67
CA PHE A 169 -0.95 -5.43 -24.13
C PHE A 169 0.15 -5.42 -23.09
N LYS A 170 0.96 -6.45 -23.14
CA LYS A 170 2.15 -6.63 -22.32
C LYS A 170 3.31 -6.99 -23.25
N PHE A 171 4.46 -6.37 -22.99
CA PHE A 171 5.75 -6.85 -23.49
C PHE A 171 6.65 -7.17 -22.30
N THR A 172 7.37 -8.26 -22.41
CA THR A 172 8.37 -8.71 -21.44
C THR A 172 9.74 -8.40 -21.99
#